data_e8d32b58dffe28aca5d85f030d4f5e8f
#
_entry.id   e8d32b58dffe28aca5d85f030d4f5e8f
#
_cell.length_a   1.000
_cell.length_b   1.000
_cell.length_c   1.000
_cell.angle_alpha   90.00
_cell.angle_beta   90.00
_cell.angle_gamma   90.00
#
_symmetry.space_group_name_H-M   'P 1'
#
loop_
_entity.id
_entity.type
_entity.pdbx_description
1 polymer ?
#
loop_
_entity_poly.entity_id
_entity_poly.type
_entity_poly.pdbx_seq_one_letter_code
_entity_poly.pdbx_strand_id
1 'polypeptide(L)'
;PFEMTVKIGGTNGMMSGFNRLGTVWVGGSYNAVTEVLRNEWGFEGTVITDYGVYNFVNEDQMIRAGGDLRLNQSDPPTSDASDATQVASMQRAVKNILYTAVQSNILNVKISGYLLPVWIILLIVVDIAVLAGCAVWGTLIILFTKKKLAKQQQ
;
A
#
# COMPACT_ATOMS: atom_id res chain seq x y z
N PRO A 1 10.38 -20.81 -10.89
CA PRO A 1 11.03 -19.50 -10.64
C PRO A 1 10.84 -19.02 -9.19
N PHE A 2 9.65 -19.19 -8.58
CA PHE A 2 9.38 -18.71 -7.20
C PHE A 2 10.18 -19.44 -6.12
N GLU A 3 10.40 -20.74 -6.25
CA GLU A 3 11.22 -21.52 -5.32
C GLU A 3 12.65 -20.95 -5.19
N MET A 4 13.25 -20.57 -6.32
CA MET A 4 14.59 -19.98 -6.33
C MET A 4 14.65 -18.65 -5.60
N THR A 5 13.62 -17.81 -5.72
CA THR A 5 13.57 -16.53 -5.01
C THR A 5 13.45 -16.71 -3.50
N VAL A 6 12.80 -17.77 -3.05
CA VAL A 6 12.70 -18.12 -1.63
C VAL A 6 14.00 -18.76 -1.13
N LYS A 7 14.41 -19.90 -1.71
CA LYS A 7 15.52 -20.73 -1.19
C LYS A 7 16.89 -20.11 -1.43
N ILE A 8 17.07 -19.40 -2.54
CA ILE A 8 18.37 -18.81 -2.91
C ILE A 8 18.38 -17.30 -2.72
N GLY A 9 17.31 -16.63 -3.12
CA GLY A 9 17.19 -15.18 -3.06
C GLY A 9 16.86 -14.63 -1.66
N GLY A 10 16.39 -15.45 -0.73
CA GLY A 10 16.09 -15.04 0.65
C GLY A 10 14.95 -14.00 0.75
N THR A 11 13.98 -14.03 -0.18
CA THR A 11 12.86 -13.08 -0.13
C THR A 11 12.01 -13.26 1.12
N ASN A 12 11.60 -12.16 1.75
CA ASN A 12 10.74 -12.12 2.92
C ASN A 12 9.31 -11.62 2.61
N GLY A 13 8.99 -11.38 1.35
CA GLY A 13 7.67 -10.97 0.89
C GLY A 13 7.22 -11.77 -0.34
N MET A 14 5.98 -12.21 -0.33
CA MET A 14 5.35 -12.93 -1.43
C MET A 14 3.94 -12.43 -1.65
N MET A 15 3.53 -12.23 -2.90
CA MET A 15 2.15 -11.91 -3.24
C MET A 15 1.48 -13.13 -3.88
N SER A 16 0.27 -13.48 -3.42
CA SER A 16 -0.57 -14.47 -4.09
C SER A 16 -1.34 -13.82 -5.23
N GLY A 17 -1.56 -14.57 -6.32
CA GLY A 17 -2.29 -14.07 -7.49
C GLY A 17 -3.79 -14.33 -7.43
N PHE A 18 -4.50 -13.91 -8.50
CA PHE A 18 -5.93 -14.20 -8.71
C PHE A 18 -6.19 -15.60 -9.25
N ASN A 19 -5.19 -16.22 -9.84
CA ASN A 19 -5.32 -17.50 -10.50
C ASN A 19 -5.68 -18.64 -9.54
N ARG A 20 -6.13 -19.73 -10.12
CA ARG A 20 -6.48 -20.96 -9.40
C ARG A 20 -5.45 -22.06 -9.65
N LEU A 21 -5.27 -22.91 -8.66
CA LEU A 21 -4.61 -24.20 -8.78
C LEU A 21 -5.71 -25.27 -8.73
N GLY A 22 -6.02 -25.85 -9.90
CA GLY A 22 -7.22 -26.66 -10.06
C GLY A 22 -8.48 -25.84 -9.81
N THR A 23 -9.28 -26.21 -8.82
CA THR A 23 -10.54 -25.54 -8.47
C THR A 23 -10.40 -24.49 -7.35
N VAL A 24 -9.25 -24.43 -6.69
CA VAL A 24 -9.04 -23.57 -5.51
C VAL A 24 -8.26 -22.31 -5.89
N TRP A 25 -8.69 -21.16 -5.41
CA TRP A 25 -7.92 -19.92 -5.52
C TRP A 25 -6.56 -20.08 -4.83
N VAL A 26 -5.47 -19.66 -5.50
CA VAL A 26 -4.10 -19.91 -5.03
C VAL A 26 -3.81 -19.28 -3.66
N GLY A 27 -4.32 -18.09 -3.37
CA GLY A 27 -4.16 -17.43 -2.07
C GLY A 27 -4.94 -18.09 -0.93
N GLY A 28 -5.96 -18.87 -1.25
CA GLY A 28 -6.75 -19.67 -0.31
C GLY A 28 -6.38 -21.17 -0.33
N SER A 29 -5.31 -21.56 -1.01
CA SER A 29 -4.86 -22.95 -1.08
C SER A 29 -3.85 -23.27 0.03
N TYR A 30 -4.27 -24.04 1.03
CA TYR A 30 -3.39 -24.52 2.09
C TYR A 30 -2.17 -25.26 1.53
N ASN A 31 -2.39 -26.13 0.54
CA ASN A 31 -1.31 -26.88 -0.09
C ASN A 31 -0.26 -25.97 -0.74
N ALA A 32 -0.70 -24.90 -1.43
CA ALA A 32 0.24 -23.99 -2.07
C ALA A 32 0.95 -23.08 -1.05
N VAL A 33 0.20 -22.47 -0.14
CA VAL A 33 0.73 -21.44 0.77
C VAL A 33 1.42 -22.06 1.99
N THR A 34 0.81 -23.07 2.62
CA THR A 34 1.41 -23.71 3.80
C THR A 34 2.34 -24.83 3.43
N GLU A 35 1.88 -25.83 2.67
CA GLU A 35 2.72 -27.02 2.46
C GLU A 35 3.89 -26.73 1.53
N VAL A 36 3.66 -26.13 0.37
CA VAL A 36 4.75 -25.87 -0.59
C VAL A 36 5.57 -24.66 -0.16
N LEU A 37 4.94 -23.48 -0.07
CA LEU A 37 5.69 -22.24 0.15
C LEU A 37 6.36 -22.23 1.54
N ARG A 38 5.63 -22.52 2.61
CA ARG A 38 6.18 -22.40 3.97
C ARG A 38 6.95 -23.65 4.42
N ASN A 39 6.35 -24.84 4.27
CA ASN A 39 6.97 -26.06 4.81
C ASN A 39 8.08 -26.58 3.89
N GLU A 40 7.83 -26.71 2.58
CA GLU A 40 8.80 -27.28 1.64
C GLU A 40 9.92 -26.29 1.27
N TRP A 41 9.56 -25.04 1.01
CA TRP A 41 10.55 -24.02 0.61
C TRP A 41 11.14 -23.25 1.80
N GLY A 42 10.57 -23.36 3.00
CA GLY A 42 11.05 -22.71 4.21
C GLY A 42 10.77 -21.21 4.28
N PHE A 43 9.68 -20.73 3.64
CA PHE A 43 9.35 -19.32 3.64
C PHE A 43 8.72 -18.87 4.97
N GLU A 44 9.38 -17.97 5.68
CA GLU A 44 8.91 -17.43 6.97
C GLU A 44 8.31 -16.03 6.88
N GLY A 45 8.44 -15.36 5.73
CA GLY A 45 8.02 -13.99 5.51
C GLY A 45 6.50 -13.80 5.35
N THR A 46 6.13 -12.59 4.97
CA THR A 46 4.74 -12.17 4.78
C THR A 46 4.19 -12.57 3.42
N VAL A 47 3.00 -13.18 3.40
CA VAL A 47 2.21 -13.42 2.19
C VAL A 47 1.05 -12.44 2.16
N ILE A 48 1.02 -11.58 1.13
CA ILE A 48 -0.07 -10.64 0.85
C ILE A 48 -0.92 -11.14 -0.32
N THR A 49 -2.23 -10.86 -0.31
CA THR A 49 -3.07 -11.16 -1.48
C THR A 49 -2.81 -10.16 -2.60
N ASP A 50 -3.24 -10.50 -3.82
CA ASP A 50 -3.53 -9.49 -4.82
C ASP A 50 -4.74 -8.64 -4.40
N TYR A 51 -5.03 -7.55 -5.12
CA TYR A 51 -6.05 -6.57 -4.71
C TYR A 51 -7.44 -7.20 -4.63
N GLY A 52 -8.08 -7.08 -3.47
CA GLY A 52 -9.32 -7.78 -3.11
C GLY A 52 -10.60 -7.23 -3.74
N VAL A 53 -10.63 -6.95 -5.05
CA VAL A 53 -11.83 -6.49 -5.78
C VAL A 53 -12.80 -7.62 -6.15
N TYR A 54 -12.39 -8.86 -5.98
CA TYR A 54 -13.20 -10.03 -6.35
C TYR A 54 -13.64 -10.80 -5.11
N ASN A 55 -14.90 -11.22 -5.08
CA ASN A 55 -15.49 -11.95 -3.95
C ASN A 55 -14.77 -13.27 -3.60
N PHE A 56 -14.02 -13.85 -4.54
CA PHE A 56 -13.25 -15.07 -4.26
C PHE A 56 -11.94 -14.80 -3.51
N VAL A 57 -11.49 -13.55 -3.41
CA VAL A 57 -10.35 -13.15 -2.57
C VAL A 57 -10.86 -13.04 -1.14
N ASN A 58 -11.13 -14.20 -0.52
CA ASN A 58 -11.72 -14.32 0.80
C ASN A 58 -10.64 -14.36 1.87
N GLU A 59 -10.71 -13.45 2.86
CA GLU A 59 -9.69 -13.33 3.89
C GLU A 59 -9.68 -14.49 4.89
N ASP A 60 -10.85 -15.05 5.25
CA ASP A 60 -10.92 -16.19 6.13
C ASP A 60 -10.24 -17.42 5.49
N GLN A 61 -10.53 -17.65 4.21
CA GLN A 61 -9.87 -18.71 3.45
C GLN A 61 -8.35 -18.45 3.34
N MET A 62 -7.95 -17.20 3.05
CA MET A 62 -6.55 -16.81 2.95
C MET A 62 -5.78 -17.04 4.25
N ILE A 63 -6.30 -16.55 5.38
CA ILE A 63 -5.59 -16.64 6.66
C ILE A 63 -5.47 -18.07 7.16
N ARG A 64 -6.49 -18.89 6.94
CA ARG A 64 -6.45 -20.34 7.24
C ARG A 64 -5.47 -21.08 6.32
N ALA A 65 -5.33 -20.65 5.07
CA ALA A 65 -4.39 -21.24 4.12
C ALA A 65 -2.93 -20.89 4.38
N GLY A 66 -2.64 -19.93 5.25
CA GLY A 66 -1.25 -19.52 5.53
C GLY A 66 -0.87 -18.12 5.04
N GLY A 67 -1.81 -17.37 4.43
CA GLY A 67 -1.63 -15.97 4.09
C GLY A 67 -1.69 -15.07 5.33
N ASP A 68 -1.21 -13.83 5.19
CA ASP A 68 -1.04 -12.93 6.33
C ASP A 68 -1.75 -11.59 6.16
N LEU A 69 -1.80 -11.03 4.96
CA LEU A 69 -2.40 -9.73 4.68
C LEU A 69 -3.35 -9.80 3.48
N ARG A 70 -4.51 -9.19 3.62
CA ARG A 70 -5.42 -8.93 2.50
C ARG A 70 -5.23 -7.50 2.02
N LEU A 71 -4.96 -7.32 0.74
CA LEU A 71 -4.92 -6.02 0.11
C LEU A 71 -6.34 -5.62 -0.32
N ASN A 72 -7.00 -4.77 0.48
CA ASN A 72 -8.33 -4.26 0.19
C ASN A 72 -8.55 -2.86 0.79
N GLN A 73 -9.47 -2.08 0.24
CA GLN A 73 -9.71 -0.69 0.68
C GLN A 73 -10.91 -0.52 1.62
N SER A 74 -11.95 -1.32 1.55
CA SER A 74 -13.23 -0.88 2.11
C SER A 74 -14.17 -1.96 2.68
N ASP A 75 -13.93 -3.23 2.46
CA ASP A 75 -14.82 -4.24 3.00
C ASP A 75 -14.54 -4.47 4.48
N PRO A 76 -15.57 -4.64 5.31
CA PRO A 76 -15.37 -5.02 6.69
C PRO A 76 -14.65 -6.37 6.76
N PRO A 77 -13.82 -6.61 7.78
CA PRO A 77 -13.16 -7.89 7.96
C PRO A 77 -14.21 -9.00 8.13
N THR A 78 -13.99 -10.13 7.44
CA THR A 78 -14.84 -11.32 7.56
C THR A 78 -14.30 -12.28 8.64
N SER A 79 -13.16 -11.97 9.23
CA SER A 79 -12.52 -12.77 10.26
C SER A 79 -13.26 -12.65 11.59
N ASP A 80 -13.52 -13.78 12.24
CA ASP A 80 -14.20 -13.84 13.53
C ASP A 80 -13.18 -14.03 14.68
N ALA A 81 -13.04 -13.00 15.51
CA ALA A 81 -12.18 -13.02 16.68
C ALA A 81 -12.70 -13.92 17.81
N SER A 82 -13.93 -14.45 17.74
CA SER A 82 -14.47 -15.42 18.67
C SER A 82 -14.09 -16.87 18.32
N ASP A 83 -13.68 -17.14 17.08
CA ASP A 83 -13.21 -18.45 16.64
C ASP A 83 -11.72 -18.64 17.01
N ALA A 84 -11.45 -19.55 17.94
CA ALA A 84 -10.10 -19.86 18.40
C ALA A 84 -9.14 -20.28 17.27
N THR A 85 -9.64 -20.95 16.23
CA THR A 85 -8.85 -21.37 15.07
C THR A 85 -8.44 -20.17 14.21
N GLN A 86 -9.34 -19.22 14.03
CA GLN A 86 -9.03 -17.97 13.32
C GLN A 86 -8.05 -17.13 14.13
N VAL A 87 -8.25 -17.00 15.44
CA VAL A 87 -7.32 -16.28 16.31
C VAL A 87 -5.90 -16.86 16.22
N ALA A 88 -5.74 -18.18 16.25
CA ALA A 88 -4.44 -18.82 16.07
C ALA A 88 -3.81 -18.52 14.70
N SER A 89 -4.63 -18.49 13.66
CA SER A 89 -4.18 -18.11 12.30
C SER A 89 -3.77 -16.64 12.21
N MET A 90 -4.51 -15.74 12.86
CA MET A 90 -4.16 -14.31 12.95
C MET A 90 -2.85 -14.11 13.74
N GLN A 91 -2.65 -14.82 14.84
CA GLN A 91 -1.39 -14.75 15.62
C GLN A 91 -0.19 -15.19 14.77
N ARG A 92 -0.34 -16.27 13.98
CA ARG A 92 0.68 -16.69 13.03
C ARG A 92 0.94 -15.59 11.99
N ALA A 93 -0.10 -15.00 11.42
CA ALA A 93 0.02 -13.92 10.44
C ALA A 93 0.76 -12.72 11.02
N VAL A 94 0.43 -12.27 12.21
CA VAL A 94 1.14 -11.19 12.93
C VAL A 94 2.61 -11.54 13.13
N LYS A 95 2.93 -12.78 13.55
CA LYS A 95 4.33 -13.24 13.67
C LYS A 95 5.08 -13.08 12.35
N ASN A 96 4.51 -13.49 11.22
CA ASN A 96 5.15 -13.43 9.91
C ASN A 96 5.34 -11.98 9.43
N ILE A 97 4.37 -11.11 9.71
CA ILE A 97 4.47 -9.67 9.41
C ILE A 97 5.60 -9.04 10.24
N LEU A 98 5.65 -9.31 11.53
CA LEU A 98 6.71 -8.81 12.42
C LEU A 98 8.08 -9.33 12.01
N TYR A 99 8.18 -10.61 11.65
CA TYR A 99 9.42 -11.19 11.13
C TYR A 99 9.91 -10.42 9.91
N THR A 100 9.03 -10.18 8.93
CA THR A 100 9.38 -9.42 7.73
C THR A 100 9.79 -7.98 8.07
N ALA A 101 9.09 -7.33 8.99
CA ALA A 101 9.41 -5.96 9.42
C ALA A 101 10.80 -5.87 10.08
N VAL A 102 11.13 -6.82 10.96
CA VAL A 102 12.44 -6.87 11.64
C VAL A 102 13.58 -7.15 10.66
N GLN A 103 13.35 -7.99 9.65
CA GLN A 103 14.33 -8.31 8.61
C GLN A 103 14.46 -7.19 7.55
N SER A 104 13.54 -6.23 7.55
CA SER A 104 13.59 -5.10 6.63
C SER A 104 14.50 -3.98 7.15
N ASN A 105 14.98 -3.13 6.25
CA ASN A 105 15.78 -1.96 6.63
C ASN A 105 14.98 -0.84 7.30
N ILE A 106 13.66 -0.98 7.43
CA ILE A 106 12.78 0.09 7.95
C ILE A 106 13.14 0.50 9.38
N LEU A 107 13.61 -0.45 10.20
CA LEU A 107 14.03 -0.20 11.58
C LEU A 107 15.44 0.38 11.66
N ASN A 108 16.25 0.23 10.60
CA ASN A 108 17.62 0.71 10.54
C ASN A 108 17.75 2.08 9.87
N VAL A 109 16.72 2.53 9.18
CA VAL A 109 16.70 3.87 8.59
C VAL A 109 16.44 4.89 9.69
N LYS A 110 17.47 5.64 10.08
CA LYS A 110 17.24 6.88 10.84
C LYS A 110 16.37 7.77 9.97
N ILE A 111 15.12 7.95 10.35
CA ILE A 111 14.24 8.96 9.75
C ILE A 111 14.83 10.32 10.17
N SER A 112 15.82 10.75 9.44
CA SER A 112 16.28 12.13 9.41
C SER A 112 15.08 12.94 8.96
N GLY A 113 14.69 13.97 9.73
CA GLY A 113 13.43 14.69 9.56
C GLY A 113 13.04 14.93 8.11
N TYR A 114 11.77 14.90 7.84
CA TYR A 114 11.19 14.95 6.50
C TYR A 114 11.67 16.20 5.75
N LEU A 115 12.81 16.10 5.11
CA LEU A 115 13.29 17.15 4.22
C LEU A 115 12.45 17.02 2.93
N LEU A 116 11.63 18.04 2.69
CA LEU A 116 10.89 18.11 1.43
C LEU A 116 11.88 18.00 0.26
N PRO A 117 11.65 17.10 -0.69
CA PRO A 117 12.48 17.03 -1.89
C PRO A 117 12.58 18.40 -2.59
N VAL A 118 13.74 18.73 -3.11
CA VAL A 118 14.01 20.03 -3.72
C VAL A 118 12.96 20.42 -4.79
N TRP A 119 12.48 19.46 -5.55
CA TRP A 119 11.45 19.69 -6.56
C TRP A 119 10.10 20.13 -5.98
N ILE A 120 9.72 19.66 -4.77
CA ILE A 120 8.50 20.13 -4.07
C ILE A 120 8.69 21.57 -3.63
N ILE A 121 9.86 21.93 -3.10
CA ILE A 121 10.17 23.31 -2.72
C ILE A 121 10.08 24.22 -3.92
N LEU A 122 10.65 23.80 -5.07
CA LEU A 122 10.58 24.57 -6.31
C LEU A 122 9.13 24.75 -6.78
N LEU A 123 8.30 23.71 -6.73
CA LEU A 123 6.87 23.82 -7.07
C LEU A 123 6.16 24.84 -6.19
N ILE A 124 6.34 24.78 -4.87
CA ILE A 124 5.73 25.74 -3.94
C ILE A 124 6.16 27.18 -4.27
N VAL A 125 7.44 27.39 -4.57
CA VAL A 125 7.94 28.73 -4.94
C VAL A 125 7.31 29.24 -6.24
N VAL A 126 7.19 28.38 -7.25
CA VAL A 126 6.54 28.72 -8.52
C VAL A 126 5.06 29.04 -8.31
N ASP A 127 4.34 28.24 -7.54
CA ASP A 127 2.93 28.47 -7.25
C ASP A 127 2.70 29.80 -6.53
N ILE A 128 3.53 30.12 -5.55
CA ILE A 128 3.48 31.42 -4.86
C ILE A 128 3.74 32.57 -5.84
N ALA A 129 4.73 32.44 -6.70
CA ALA A 129 5.07 33.47 -7.69
C ALA A 129 3.92 33.69 -8.70
N VAL A 130 3.28 32.62 -9.18
CA VAL A 130 2.12 32.68 -10.07
C VAL A 130 0.94 33.35 -9.38
N LEU A 131 0.62 32.98 -8.15
CA LEU A 131 -0.48 33.58 -7.39
C LEU A 131 -0.24 35.08 -7.15
N ALA A 132 0.98 35.47 -6.78
CA ALA A 132 1.36 36.88 -6.62
C ALA A 132 1.23 37.66 -7.95
N GLY A 133 1.69 37.07 -9.05
CA GLY A 133 1.55 37.64 -10.41
C GLY A 133 0.09 37.85 -10.81
N CYS A 134 -0.77 36.86 -10.56
CA CYS A 134 -2.20 36.98 -10.81
C CYS A 134 -2.86 38.06 -9.94
N ALA A 135 -2.49 38.18 -8.68
CA ALA A 135 -3.01 39.25 -7.81
C ALA A 135 -2.60 40.64 -8.28
N VAL A 136 -1.34 40.83 -8.63
CA VAL A 136 -0.84 42.10 -9.20
C VAL A 136 -1.56 42.43 -10.49
N TRP A 137 -1.66 41.46 -11.43
CA TRP A 137 -2.36 41.64 -12.68
C TRP A 137 -3.83 42.02 -12.49
N GLY A 138 -4.54 41.31 -11.62
CA GLY A 138 -5.92 41.60 -11.26
C GLY A 138 -6.11 43.03 -10.71
N THR A 139 -5.23 43.45 -9.79
CA THR A 139 -5.28 44.82 -9.23
C THR A 139 -5.02 45.89 -10.31
N LEU A 140 -4.07 45.67 -11.22
CA LEU A 140 -3.80 46.57 -12.33
C LEU A 140 -5.02 46.68 -13.25
N ILE A 141 -5.66 45.59 -13.61
CA ILE A 141 -6.89 45.60 -14.44
C ILE A 141 -7.96 46.46 -13.77
N ILE A 142 -8.22 46.27 -12.48
CA ILE A 142 -9.22 47.02 -11.74
C ILE A 142 -8.89 48.52 -11.75
N LEU A 143 -7.64 48.88 -11.50
CA LEU A 143 -7.19 50.27 -11.47
C LEU A 143 -7.31 50.94 -12.85
N PHE A 144 -6.88 50.26 -13.92
CA PHE A 144 -7.01 50.78 -15.30
C PHE A 144 -8.48 50.93 -15.72
N THR A 145 -9.34 49.97 -15.37
CA THR A 145 -10.76 50.02 -15.67
C THR A 145 -11.44 51.19 -14.94
N LYS A 146 -11.18 51.37 -13.63
CA LYS A 146 -11.69 52.53 -12.85
C LYS A 146 -11.22 53.85 -13.47
N LYS A 147 -9.96 53.97 -13.85
CA LYS A 147 -9.40 55.23 -14.50
C LYS A 147 -10.06 55.49 -15.84
N LYS A 148 -10.36 54.47 -16.64
CA LYS A 148 -11.06 54.63 -17.93
C LYS A 148 -12.50 55.07 -17.74
N LEU A 149 -13.24 54.48 -16.79
CA LEU A 149 -14.61 54.88 -16.50
C LEU A 149 -14.72 56.32 -15.97
N ALA A 150 -13.81 56.74 -15.08
CA ALA A 150 -13.77 58.13 -14.59
C ALA A 150 -13.52 59.17 -15.69
N LYS A 151 -12.76 58.81 -16.76
CA LYS A 151 -12.56 59.70 -17.92
C LYS A 151 -13.77 59.78 -18.86
N GLN A 152 -14.69 58.87 -18.83
CA GLN A 152 -15.91 58.87 -19.66
C GLN A 152 -17.05 59.65 -19.01
N GLN A 153 -16.94 59.98 -17.71
CA GLN A 153 -17.95 60.75 -16.95
C GLN A 153 -17.64 62.26 -16.89
N GLN A 154 -16.52 62.68 -17.45
CA GLN A 154 -16.13 64.08 -17.65
C GLN A 154 -16.37 64.54 -19.12
#